data_7faa1ea8831bf9a718fa66bf20f71ed5
#
_entry.id   7faa1ea8831bf9a718fa66bf20f71ed5
#
_cell.length_a   1.000
_cell.length_b   1.000
_cell.length_c   1.000
_cell.angle_alpha   90.00
_cell.angle_beta   90.00
_cell.angle_gamma   90.00
#
_symmetry.space_group_name_H-M   'P 1'
#
loop_
_entity.id
_entity.type
_entity.pdbx_description
1 polymer ?
#
loop_
_entity_poly.entity_id
_entity_poly.type
_entity_poly.pdbx_seq_one_letter_code
_entity_poly.pdbx_strand_id
1 'polypeptide(L)' 'MELPHIPPKYKHLIMIAASTAVGCHLCTETFIKLAHRAGVTKEEIAEAILTTRFALASTTFATAIEGMENLVGKAK' A
#
# COMPACT_ATOMS: atom_id res chain seq x y z
N MET A 1 -4.05 -6.07 -19.37
CA MET A 1 -3.06 -6.91 -18.72
C MET A 1 -3.62 -8.31 -18.51
N GLU A 2 -2.97 -9.28 -19.12
CA GLU A 2 -3.50 -10.64 -19.15
C GLU A 2 -2.84 -11.54 -18.12
N LEU A 3 -3.11 -11.26 -16.87
CA LEU A 3 -2.57 -12.07 -15.78
C LEU A 3 -3.74 -12.77 -15.10
N PRO A 4 -3.97 -14.05 -15.35
CA PRO A 4 -5.22 -14.69 -14.98
C PRO A 4 -5.35 -15.18 -13.54
N HIS A 5 -4.29 -15.16 -12.77
CA HIS A 5 -4.34 -15.78 -11.45
C HIS A 5 -4.95 -14.92 -10.36
N ILE A 6 -4.95 -13.61 -10.56
CA ILE A 6 -5.54 -12.67 -9.59
C ILE A 6 -6.71 -11.97 -10.25
N PRO A 7 -7.90 -11.99 -9.64
CA PRO A 7 -9.05 -11.29 -10.23
C PRO A 7 -8.77 -9.80 -10.44
N PRO A 8 -9.38 -9.21 -11.48
CA PRO A 8 -9.12 -7.81 -11.80
C PRO A 8 -9.38 -6.84 -10.66
N LYS A 9 -10.40 -7.12 -9.83
CA LYS A 9 -10.69 -6.25 -8.69
C LYS A 9 -9.46 -6.11 -7.78
N TYR A 10 -8.82 -7.23 -7.48
CA TYR A 10 -7.66 -7.18 -6.60
C TYR A 10 -6.47 -6.52 -7.25
N LYS A 11 -6.34 -6.65 -8.57
CA LYS A 11 -5.27 -5.94 -9.27
C LYS A 11 -5.44 -4.45 -9.17
N HIS A 12 -6.67 -3.95 -9.28
CA HIS A 12 -6.96 -2.53 -9.08
C HIS A 12 -6.56 -2.09 -7.68
N LEU A 13 -6.92 -2.89 -6.67
CA LEU A 13 -6.62 -2.53 -5.29
C LEU A 13 -5.11 -2.56 -5.03
N ILE A 14 -4.41 -3.50 -5.64
CA ILE A 14 -2.96 -3.59 -5.49
C ILE A 14 -2.30 -2.35 -6.10
N MET A 15 -2.76 -1.92 -7.28
CA MET A 15 -2.20 -0.72 -7.91
C MET A 15 -2.42 0.51 -7.07
N ILE A 16 -3.60 0.64 -6.47
CA ILE A 16 -3.89 1.76 -5.60
C ILE A 16 -2.97 1.74 -4.38
N ALA A 17 -2.83 0.58 -3.76
CA ALA A 17 -1.99 0.44 -2.58
C ALA A 17 -0.54 0.77 -2.88
N ALA A 18 -0.02 0.27 -4.00
CA ALA A 18 1.37 0.50 -4.36
C ALA A 18 1.63 1.97 -4.66
N SER A 19 0.74 2.62 -5.42
CA SER A 19 0.93 4.02 -5.77
C SER A 19 0.80 4.91 -4.55
N THR A 20 -0.09 4.57 -3.64
CA THR A 20 -0.25 5.31 -2.40
C THR A 20 1.01 5.18 -1.55
N ALA A 21 1.57 3.98 -1.47
CA ALA A 21 2.75 3.73 -0.65
C ALA A 21 3.96 4.52 -1.13
N VAL A 22 4.12 4.68 -2.43
CA VAL A 22 5.26 5.44 -2.95
C VAL A 22 4.96 6.93 -3.08
N GLY A 23 3.75 7.34 -2.74
CA GLY A 23 3.42 8.77 -2.72
C GLY A 23 3.16 9.39 -4.07
N CYS A 24 2.75 8.61 -5.05
CA CYS A 24 2.45 9.17 -6.37
C CYS A 24 0.99 9.62 -6.40
N HIS A 25 0.77 10.92 -6.24
CA HIS A 25 -0.58 11.46 -6.16
C HIS A 25 -1.35 11.26 -7.47
N LEU A 26 -0.71 11.54 -8.59
CA LEU A 26 -1.36 11.41 -9.88
C LEU A 26 -1.69 9.96 -10.19
N CYS A 27 -0.77 9.06 -9.89
CA CYS A 27 -1.00 7.64 -10.11
C CYS A 27 -2.17 7.13 -9.27
N THR A 28 -2.19 7.54 -8.00
CA THR A 28 -3.25 7.12 -7.10
C THR A 28 -4.62 7.59 -7.59
N GLU A 29 -4.70 8.85 -7.98
CA GLU A 29 -5.96 9.39 -8.48
C GLU A 29 -6.43 8.63 -9.71
N THR A 30 -5.52 8.37 -10.64
CA THR A 30 -5.86 7.65 -11.87
C THR A 30 -6.34 6.23 -11.55
N PHE A 31 -5.62 5.52 -10.69
CA PHE A 31 -5.98 4.14 -10.37
C PHE A 31 -7.29 4.06 -9.59
N ILE A 32 -7.57 5.05 -8.74
CA ILE A 32 -8.84 5.08 -8.03
C ILE A 32 -9.99 5.26 -9.03
N LYS A 33 -9.82 6.15 -9.99
CA LYS A 33 -10.87 6.36 -11.01
C LYS A 33 -11.09 5.10 -11.82
N LEU A 34 -10.01 4.44 -12.22
CA LEU A 34 -10.13 3.21 -13.01
C LEU A 34 -10.82 2.11 -12.20
N ALA A 35 -10.47 1.98 -10.93
CA ALA A 35 -11.07 0.97 -10.07
C ALA A 35 -12.56 1.23 -9.90
N HIS A 36 -12.93 2.46 -9.63
CA HIS A 36 -14.33 2.82 -9.46
C HIS A 36 -15.12 2.55 -10.72
N ARG A 37 -14.53 2.85 -11.86
CA ARG A 37 -15.17 2.61 -13.15
C ARG A 37 -15.36 1.12 -13.40
N ALA A 38 -14.48 0.31 -12.87
CA ALA A 38 -14.54 -1.15 -13.02
C ALA A 38 -15.45 -1.82 -11.98
N GLY A 39 -16.09 -1.04 -11.12
CA GLY A 39 -17.05 -1.58 -10.18
C GLY A 39 -16.52 -1.80 -8.77
N VAL A 40 -15.29 -1.42 -8.49
CA VAL A 40 -14.76 -1.51 -7.13
C VAL A 40 -15.41 -0.43 -6.28
N THR A 41 -15.90 -0.80 -5.11
CA THR A 41 -16.64 0.13 -4.26
C THR A 41 -15.71 1.05 -3.51
N LYS A 42 -16.27 2.20 -3.07
CA LYS A 42 -15.51 3.14 -2.27
C LYS A 42 -15.01 2.50 -0.97
N GLU A 43 -15.84 1.65 -0.40
CA GLU A 43 -15.49 0.96 0.83
C GLU A 43 -14.29 0.04 0.61
N GLU A 44 -14.27 -0.66 -0.50
CA GLU A 44 -13.15 -1.54 -0.81
C GLU A 44 -11.87 -0.75 -1.02
N ILE A 45 -11.97 0.38 -1.70
CA ILE A 45 -10.82 1.23 -1.94
C ILE A 45 -10.29 1.79 -0.61
N ALA A 46 -11.20 2.27 0.24
CA ALA A 46 -10.80 2.81 1.54
C ALA A 46 -10.12 1.74 2.39
N GLU A 47 -10.64 0.54 2.36
CA GLU A 47 -10.06 -0.54 3.14
C GLU A 47 -8.67 -0.91 2.64
N ALA A 48 -8.48 -0.87 1.32
CA ALA A 48 -7.16 -1.13 0.75
C ALA A 48 -6.15 -0.09 1.21
N ILE A 49 -6.57 1.18 1.26
CA ILE A 49 -5.69 2.25 1.71
C ILE A 49 -5.35 2.08 3.19
N LEU A 50 -6.32 1.72 4.01
CA LEU A 50 -6.07 1.47 5.42
C LEU A 50 -5.13 0.28 5.62
N THR A 51 -5.31 -0.75 4.82
CA THR A 51 -4.44 -1.92 4.89
C THR A 51 -3.01 -1.52 4.52
N THR A 52 -2.86 -0.62 3.54
CA THR A 52 -1.55 -0.12 3.17
C THR A 52 -0.89 0.60 4.35
N ARG A 53 -1.67 1.36 5.11
CA ARG A 53 -1.13 2.04 6.28
C ARG A 53 -0.53 1.05 7.28
N PHE A 54 -1.20 -0.07 7.49
CA PHE A 54 -0.67 -1.08 8.40
C PHE A 54 0.67 -1.63 7.90
N ALA A 55 0.77 -1.87 6.61
CA ALA A 55 2.02 -2.38 6.05
C ALA A 55 3.15 -1.37 6.22
N LEU A 56 2.85 -0.09 5.96
CA LEU A 56 3.85 0.95 6.09
C LEU A 56 4.24 1.18 7.55
N ALA A 57 3.29 1.01 8.45
CA ALA A 57 3.58 1.16 9.87
C ALA A 57 4.60 0.12 10.32
N SER A 58 4.49 -1.09 9.79
CA SER A 58 5.48 -2.13 10.11
C SER A 58 6.87 -1.71 9.66
N THR A 59 6.96 -1.12 8.49
CA THR A 59 8.25 -0.65 7.97
C THR A 59 8.84 0.43 8.88
N THR A 60 7.98 1.34 9.34
CA THR A 60 8.42 2.41 10.23
C THR A 60 8.99 1.84 11.52
N PHE A 61 8.30 0.86 12.07
CA PHE A 61 8.72 0.23 13.33
C PHE A 61 10.06 -0.47 13.16
N ALA A 62 10.21 -1.24 12.08
CA ALA A 62 11.46 -1.95 11.84
C ALA A 62 12.62 -0.98 11.70
N THR A 63 12.40 0.13 10.99
CA THR A 63 13.43 1.13 10.82
C THR A 63 13.83 1.76 12.16
N ALA A 64 12.84 2.04 12.99
CA ALA A 64 13.10 2.64 14.29
C ALA A 64 13.87 1.70 15.21
N ILE A 65 13.55 0.41 15.17
CA ILE A 65 14.24 -0.57 15.99
C ILE A 65 15.72 -0.59 15.66
N GLU A 66 16.05 -0.54 14.36
CA GLU A 66 17.43 -0.52 13.94
C GLU A 66 18.19 0.66 14.56
N GLY A 67 17.55 1.84 14.51
CA GLY A 67 18.16 3.02 15.10
C GLY A 67 18.31 2.91 16.61
N MET A 68 17.32 2.31 17.25
CA MET A 68 17.37 2.12 18.70
C MET A 68 18.48 1.17 19.11
N GLU A 69 18.68 0.12 18.32
CA GLU A 69 19.75 -0.82 18.62
C GLU A 69 21.12 -0.13 18.56
N ASN A 70 21.29 0.77 17.59
CA ASN A 70 22.54 1.51 17.50
C ASN A 70 22.75 2.40 18.71
N LEU A 71 21.65 2.98 19.19
CA LEU A 71 21.73 3.90 20.32
C LEU A 71 22.12 3.18 21.62
N VAL A 72 21.56 2.00 21.83
CA VAL A 72 21.87 1.26 23.08
C VAL A 72 23.13 0.43 22.97
N GLY A 73 23.86 0.59 21.90
CA GLY A 73 25.12 -0.11 21.80
C GLY A 73 24.93 -1.57 21.54
N LYS A 74 24.20 -1.85 20.54
CA LYS A 74 23.87 -3.21 20.23
C LYS A 74 25.04 -4.14 20.32
N ALA A 75 26.09 -3.65 20.43
CA ALA A 75 27.09 -4.52 20.64
C ALA A 75 27.12 -5.01 21.96
N LYS A 76 26.80 -4.92 22.15
CA LYS A 76 27.14 -5.31 23.10
C LYS A 76 27.12 -6.05 23.17
#